data_29c8ab2fba3577ea41101ae9156b7a98
#
_entry.id   29c8ab2fba3577ea41101ae9156b7a98
#
_cell.length_a   1.000
_cell.length_b   1.000
_cell.length_c   1.000
_cell.angle_alpha   90.00
_cell.angle_beta   90.00
_cell.angle_gamma   90.00
#
_symmetry.space_group_name_H-M   'P 1'
#
loop_
_entity.id
_entity.type
_entity.pdbx_description
1 polymer ?
#
loop_
_entity_poly.entity_id
_entity_poly.type
_entity_poly.pdbx_seq_one_letter_code
_entity_poly.pdbx_strand_id
1 'polypeptide(L)'
;MPAEFFALGSAFLFALHNMFTKKALRYSNPATAVISSLLINIIFLWGVSILFVPLASLTSASILIFVLVGFFQPGLTRLLTYKGIDALGVAITDPIRATTPLFSAAMAILFLGEKITLPIIAATFMIIAGIALLSWRQGSMKLAGSAVFLWYPIIASALAGATQVVRKFGLAAVPHPFLAAAVTATSSFVVSVLTMWYVEKTQETWKMNRQSFWWFLAAGVTVSFSMACIYYALDRGQVSVVIPISSTGPLFSLI
;
A
#
# COMPACT_ATOMS: atom_id res chain seq x y z
N MET A 1 -16.18 -8.02 14.61
CA MET A 1 -15.40 -6.81 14.91
C MET A 1 -15.72 -5.76 13.86
N PRO A 2 -15.82 -4.47 14.21
CA PRO A 2 -16.07 -3.40 13.24
C PRO A 2 -14.90 -3.24 12.27
N ALA A 3 -15.19 -2.78 11.04
CA ALA A 3 -14.21 -2.62 9.97
C ALA A 3 -13.10 -1.61 10.33
N GLU A 4 -13.46 -0.60 11.11
CA GLU A 4 -12.57 0.47 11.59
C GLU A 4 -11.44 -0.07 12.46
N PHE A 5 -11.71 -1.11 13.25
CA PHE A 5 -10.69 -1.78 14.06
C PHE A 5 -9.61 -2.42 13.18
N PHE A 6 -10.01 -3.12 12.13
CA PHE A 6 -9.07 -3.70 11.17
C PHE A 6 -8.31 -2.62 10.38
N ALA A 7 -8.99 -1.52 10.01
CA ALA A 7 -8.35 -0.41 9.32
C ALA A 7 -7.27 0.26 10.19
N LEU A 8 -7.55 0.49 11.48
CA LEU A 8 -6.59 1.04 12.43
C LEU A 8 -5.44 0.06 12.69
N GLY A 9 -5.74 -1.23 12.85
CA GLY A 9 -4.74 -2.28 12.96
C GLY A 9 -3.81 -2.33 11.75
N SER A 10 -4.37 -2.19 10.54
CA SER A 10 -3.58 -2.09 9.30
C SER A 10 -2.64 -0.90 9.32
N ALA A 11 -3.11 0.30 9.73
CA ALA A 11 -2.31 1.51 9.83
C ALA A 11 -1.12 1.33 10.81
N PHE A 12 -1.39 0.80 11.98
CA PHE A 12 -0.37 0.54 13.00
C PHE A 12 0.68 -0.48 12.54
N LEU A 13 0.24 -1.62 12.00
CA LEU A 13 1.13 -2.67 11.50
C LEU A 13 1.97 -2.19 10.31
N PHE A 14 1.41 -1.33 9.45
CA PHE A 14 2.15 -0.72 8.35
C PHE A 14 3.21 0.27 8.86
N ALA A 15 2.92 1.02 9.91
CA ALA A 15 3.92 1.87 10.56
C ALA A 15 5.09 1.04 11.14
N LEU A 16 4.78 -0.07 11.82
CA LEU A 16 5.81 -1.01 12.31
C LEU A 16 6.64 -1.59 11.15
N HIS A 17 6.00 -1.99 10.06
CA HIS A 17 6.70 -2.43 8.84
C HIS A 17 7.73 -1.38 8.38
N ASN A 18 7.32 -0.12 8.28
CA ASN A 18 8.21 0.97 7.86
C ASN A 18 9.38 1.17 8.82
N MET A 19 9.14 1.07 10.13
CA MET A 19 10.19 1.17 11.16
C MET A 19 11.21 0.02 11.05
N PHE A 20 10.73 -1.21 10.89
CA PHE A 20 11.61 -2.38 10.74
C PHE A 20 12.39 -2.33 9.42
N THR A 21 11.74 -1.92 8.34
CA THR A 21 12.40 -1.71 7.03
C THR A 21 13.50 -0.65 7.14
N LYS A 22 13.23 0.47 7.80
CA LYS A 22 14.24 1.52 8.04
C LYS A 22 15.44 1.01 8.83
N LYS A 23 15.22 0.15 9.83
CA LYS A 23 16.31 -0.49 10.59
C LYS A 23 17.10 -1.48 9.73
N ALA A 24 16.42 -2.28 8.91
CA ALA A 24 17.04 -3.23 7.99
C ALA A 24 17.94 -2.54 6.96
N LEU A 25 17.49 -1.40 6.43
CA LEU A 25 18.23 -0.61 5.44
C LEU A 25 19.57 -0.04 5.94
N ARG A 26 19.81 0.00 7.26
CA ARG A 26 21.14 0.35 7.79
C ARG A 26 22.21 -0.70 7.45
N TYR A 27 21.79 -1.92 7.12
CA TYR A 27 22.66 -3.08 6.87
C TYR A 27 22.46 -3.69 5.48
N SER A 28 21.60 -3.07 4.64
CA SER A 28 21.17 -3.59 3.36
C SER A 28 20.87 -2.44 2.38
N ASN A 29 20.33 -2.77 1.21
CA ASN A 29 19.92 -1.81 0.20
C ASN A 29 18.41 -1.87 -0.11
N PRO A 30 17.83 -0.85 -0.77
CA PRO A 30 16.41 -0.79 -1.08
C PRO A 30 15.92 -1.97 -1.94
N ALA A 31 16.72 -2.43 -2.91
CA ALA A 31 16.37 -3.56 -3.77
C ALA A 31 16.14 -4.84 -2.95
N THR A 32 17.10 -5.17 -2.06
CA THR A 32 16.98 -6.31 -1.15
C THR A 32 15.78 -6.18 -0.21
N ALA A 33 15.50 -4.96 0.30
CA ALA A 33 14.36 -4.69 1.18
C ALA A 33 13.03 -5.01 0.50
N VAL A 34 12.87 -4.56 -0.75
CA VAL A 34 11.64 -4.80 -1.53
C VAL A 34 11.42 -6.28 -1.76
N ILE A 35 12.42 -6.96 -2.31
CA ILE A 35 12.32 -8.38 -2.66
C ILE A 35 12.08 -9.22 -1.40
N SER A 36 12.86 -9.01 -0.32
CA SER A 36 12.74 -9.77 0.92
C SER A 36 11.37 -9.61 1.56
N SER A 37 10.88 -8.36 1.69
CA SER A 37 9.60 -8.10 2.33
C SER A 37 8.43 -8.68 1.53
N LEU A 38 8.48 -8.61 0.19
CA LEU A 38 7.44 -9.19 -0.66
C LEU A 38 7.48 -10.72 -0.66
N LEU A 39 8.66 -11.35 -0.66
CA LEU A 39 8.77 -12.81 -0.57
C LEU A 39 8.19 -13.33 0.75
N ILE A 40 8.55 -12.70 1.87
CA ILE A 40 8.01 -13.09 3.18
C ILE A 40 6.50 -12.88 3.21
N ASN A 41 6.01 -11.79 2.65
CA ASN A 41 4.59 -11.51 2.54
C ASN A 41 3.85 -12.60 1.73
N ILE A 42 4.39 -12.99 0.58
CA ILE A 42 3.84 -14.08 -0.24
C ILE A 42 3.81 -15.39 0.55
N ILE A 43 4.94 -15.81 1.11
CA ILE A 43 5.05 -17.07 1.87
C ILE A 43 4.02 -17.09 3.01
N PHE A 44 3.91 -16.00 3.77
CA PHE A 44 2.98 -15.90 4.89
C PHE A 44 1.53 -15.96 4.43
N LEU A 45 1.14 -15.13 3.45
CA LEU A 45 -0.25 -15.04 3.00
C LEU A 45 -0.71 -16.32 2.29
N TRP A 46 0.12 -16.93 1.45
CA TRP A 46 -0.19 -18.22 0.86
C TRP A 46 -0.24 -19.34 1.89
N GLY A 47 0.68 -19.36 2.86
CA GLY A 47 0.65 -20.33 3.95
C GLY A 47 -0.66 -20.29 4.71
N VAL A 48 -1.12 -19.09 5.09
CA VAL A 48 -2.43 -18.92 5.74
C VAL A 48 -3.59 -19.26 4.80
N SER A 49 -3.52 -18.85 3.52
CA SER A 49 -4.59 -19.11 2.55
C SER A 49 -4.80 -20.60 2.32
N ILE A 50 -3.73 -21.38 2.16
CA ILE A 50 -3.82 -22.83 1.94
C ILE A 50 -4.44 -23.54 3.15
N LEU A 51 -4.20 -23.05 4.36
CA LEU A 51 -4.72 -23.65 5.59
C LEU A 51 -6.22 -23.36 5.82
N PHE A 52 -6.70 -22.18 5.40
CA PHE A 52 -8.03 -21.68 5.79
C PHE A 52 -8.99 -21.42 4.63
N VAL A 53 -8.54 -21.49 3.37
CA VAL A 53 -9.38 -21.18 2.20
C VAL A 53 -9.56 -22.42 1.34
N PRO A 54 -10.82 -22.77 0.95
CA PRO A 54 -11.06 -23.89 0.05
C PRO A 54 -10.35 -23.71 -1.29
N LEU A 55 -9.65 -24.74 -1.77
CA LEU A 55 -8.93 -24.74 -3.06
C LEU A 55 -9.85 -24.43 -4.26
N ALA A 56 -11.14 -24.76 -4.17
CA ALA A 56 -12.14 -24.41 -5.17
C ALA A 56 -12.25 -22.90 -5.42
N SER A 57 -11.93 -22.06 -4.43
CA SER A 57 -11.93 -20.61 -4.59
C SER A 57 -10.83 -20.12 -5.52
N LEU A 58 -9.76 -20.91 -5.74
CA LEU A 58 -8.66 -20.59 -6.65
C LEU A 58 -9.05 -20.68 -8.13
N THR A 59 -10.09 -21.42 -8.47
CA THR A 59 -10.54 -21.61 -9.86
C THR A 59 -11.48 -20.52 -10.34
N SER A 60 -11.89 -19.60 -9.46
CA SER A 60 -12.77 -18.49 -9.82
C SER A 60 -12.04 -17.49 -10.73
N ALA A 61 -12.61 -17.19 -11.89
CA ALA A 61 -12.10 -16.13 -12.78
C ALA A 61 -12.00 -14.76 -12.10
N SER A 62 -12.80 -14.54 -11.05
CA SER A 62 -12.77 -13.31 -10.25
C SER A 62 -11.45 -13.09 -9.50
N ILE A 63 -10.62 -14.11 -9.35
CA ILE A 63 -9.26 -13.97 -8.81
C ILE A 63 -8.40 -13.03 -9.66
N LEU A 64 -8.62 -12.97 -10.97
CA LEU A 64 -7.91 -12.07 -11.88
C LEU A 64 -8.07 -10.60 -11.48
N ILE A 65 -9.15 -10.24 -10.78
CA ILE A 65 -9.32 -8.89 -10.22
C ILE A 65 -8.17 -8.57 -9.27
N PHE A 66 -7.75 -9.51 -8.43
CA PHE A 66 -6.66 -9.28 -7.48
C PHE A 66 -5.28 -9.29 -8.16
N VAL A 67 -5.13 -9.95 -9.30
CA VAL A 67 -3.94 -9.83 -10.14
C VAL A 67 -3.85 -8.40 -10.69
N LEU A 68 -4.95 -7.84 -11.20
CA LEU A 68 -5.02 -6.44 -11.63
C LEU A 68 -4.75 -5.47 -10.47
N VAL A 69 -5.34 -5.73 -9.30
CA VAL A 69 -5.07 -4.96 -8.08
C VAL A 69 -3.58 -4.90 -7.81
N GLY A 70 -2.88 -6.04 -7.79
CA GLY A 70 -1.45 -6.09 -7.52
C GLY A 70 -0.59 -5.45 -8.61
N PHE A 71 -1.00 -5.53 -9.87
CA PHE A 71 -0.35 -4.85 -10.98
C PHE A 71 -0.37 -3.33 -10.80
N PHE A 72 -1.53 -2.76 -10.48
CA PHE A 72 -1.66 -1.32 -10.28
C PHE A 72 -1.10 -0.88 -8.92
N GLN A 73 -1.45 -1.58 -7.83
CA GLN A 73 -1.04 -1.21 -6.48
C GLN A 73 -0.61 -2.44 -5.66
N PRO A 74 0.64 -2.46 -5.19
CA PRO A 74 1.68 -1.42 -5.25
C PRO A 74 2.49 -1.34 -6.55
N GLY A 75 2.32 -2.23 -7.53
CA GLY A 75 3.17 -2.32 -8.71
C GLY A 75 3.41 -0.96 -9.40
N LEU A 76 2.49 -0.55 -10.27
CA LEU A 76 2.64 0.69 -11.05
C LEU A 76 2.68 1.95 -10.17
N THR A 77 1.84 2.02 -9.13
CA THR A 77 1.82 3.18 -8.22
C THR A 77 3.14 3.42 -7.53
N ARG A 78 3.89 2.36 -7.24
CA ARG A 78 5.22 2.45 -6.64
C ARG A 78 6.23 3.08 -7.58
N LEU A 79 6.25 2.65 -8.84
CA LEU A 79 7.10 3.23 -9.87
C LEU A 79 6.84 4.74 -10.03
N LEU A 80 5.56 5.12 -10.16
CA LEU A 80 5.16 6.51 -10.27
C LEU A 80 5.55 7.33 -9.04
N THR A 81 5.42 6.75 -7.85
CA THR A 81 5.83 7.42 -6.61
C THR A 81 7.33 7.66 -6.58
N TYR A 82 8.14 6.68 -6.97
CA TYR A 82 9.60 6.84 -6.99
C TYR A 82 10.04 7.87 -8.04
N LYS A 83 9.43 7.87 -9.23
CA LYS A 83 9.69 8.94 -10.23
C LYS A 83 9.28 10.31 -9.71
N GLY A 84 8.19 10.40 -8.95
CA GLY A 84 7.80 11.63 -8.28
C GLY A 84 8.81 12.09 -7.24
N ILE A 85 9.31 11.17 -6.41
CA ILE A 85 10.35 11.49 -5.40
C ILE A 85 11.65 11.92 -6.05
N ASP A 86 12.07 11.24 -7.11
CA ASP A 86 13.29 11.58 -7.84
C ASP A 86 13.20 12.99 -8.48
N ALA A 87 12.07 13.30 -9.11
CA ALA A 87 11.88 14.56 -9.82
C ALA A 87 11.51 15.76 -8.93
N LEU A 88 10.78 15.55 -7.84
CA LEU A 88 10.17 16.61 -7.01
C LEU A 88 10.65 16.59 -5.56
N GLY A 89 11.24 15.49 -5.12
CA GLY A 89 11.56 15.23 -3.72
C GLY A 89 10.38 14.69 -2.90
N VAL A 90 10.72 14.12 -1.74
CA VAL A 90 9.75 13.50 -0.80
C VAL A 90 8.77 14.54 -0.25
N ALA A 91 9.25 15.75 0.07
CA ALA A 91 8.45 16.81 0.68
C ALA A 91 7.25 17.28 -0.18
N ILE A 92 7.29 17.07 -1.49
CA ILE A 92 6.19 17.38 -2.41
C ILE A 92 5.40 16.11 -2.76
N THR A 93 6.10 15.02 -3.01
CA THR A 93 5.47 13.75 -3.43
C THR A 93 4.56 13.17 -2.36
N ASP A 94 4.99 13.13 -1.10
CA ASP A 94 4.23 12.50 -0.01
C ASP A 94 2.91 13.21 0.33
N PRO A 95 2.83 14.56 0.43
CA PRO A 95 1.54 15.23 0.59
C PRO A 95 0.55 14.95 -0.54
N ILE A 96 1.03 14.90 -1.80
CA ILE A 96 0.17 14.57 -2.94
C ILE A 96 -0.28 13.09 -2.83
N ARG A 97 0.60 12.18 -2.46
CA ARG A 97 0.25 10.78 -2.20
C ARG A 97 -0.76 10.62 -1.05
N ALA A 98 -0.71 11.49 -0.06
CA ALA A 98 -1.67 11.53 1.04
C ALA A 98 -3.11 11.88 0.59
N THR A 99 -3.30 12.39 -0.63
CA THR A 99 -4.65 12.61 -1.20
C THR A 99 -5.33 11.34 -1.72
N THR A 100 -4.67 10.17 -1.67
CA THR A 100 -5.27 8.88 -2.04
C THR A 100 -6.67 8.63 -1.43
N PRO A 101 -6.95 8.95 -0.16
CA PRO A 101 -8.28 8.81 0.41
C PRO A 101 -9.36 9.63 -0.31
N LEU A 102 -9.03 10.81 -0.86
CA LEU A 102 -9.98 11.61 -1.63
C LEU A 102 -10.35 10.90 -2.93
N PHE A 103 -9.36 10.37 -3.65
CA PHE A 103 -9.61 9.61 -4.87
C PHE A 103 -10.39 8.33 -4.58
N SER A 104 -10.08 7.61 -3.49
CA SER A 104 -10.81 6.41 -3.12
C SER A 104 -12.27 6.71 -2.74
N ALA A 105 -12.50 7.80 -2.01
CA ALA A 105 -13.84 8.26 -1.66
C ALA A 105 -14.66 8.67 -2.89
N ALA A 106 -14.07 9.45 -3.80
CA ALA A 106 -14.72 9.83 -5.05
C ALA A 106 -15.10 8.60 -5.90
N MET A 107 -14.20 7.64 -6.05
CA MET A 107 -14.47 6.40 -6.77
C MET A 107 -15.50 5.52 -6.05
N ALA A 108 -15.50 5.49 -4.72
CA ALA A 108 -16.50 4.75 -3.94
C ALA A 108 -17.91 5.32 -4.09
N ILE A 109 -18.05 6.65 -4.16
CA ILE A 109 -19.34 7.29 -4.48
C ILE A 109 -19.81 6.88 -5.88
N LEU A 110 -18.92 7.02 -6.88
CA LEU A 110 -19.27 6.83 -8.28
C LEU A 110 -19.60 5.37 -8.62
N PHE A 111 -18.86 4.42 -8.09
CA PHE A 111 -18.94 3.01 -8.49
C PHE A 111 -19.59 2.10 -7.46
N LEU A 112 -19.54 2.43 -6.17
CA LEU A 112 -20.15 1.64 -5.10
C LEU A 112 -21.43 2.28 -4.54
N GLY A 113 -21.75 3.53 -4.93
CA GLY A 113 -22.91 4.26 -4.41
C GLY A 113 -22.77 4.58 -2.91
N GLU A 114 -21.55 4.65 -2.37
CA GLU A 114 -21.34 4.95 -0.96
C GLU A 114 -21.78 6.39 -0.64
N LYS A 115 -22.49 6.56 0.47
CA LYS A 115 -22.88 7.87 0.98
C LYS A 115 -21.81 8.40 1.92
N ILE A 116 -21.17 9.49 1.54
CA ILE A 116 -20.17 10.13 2.40
C ILE A 116 -20.86 11.14 3.31
N THR A 117 -20.56 11.04 4.60
CA THR A 117 -21.04 11.97 5.63
C THR A 117 -20.03 13.10 5.85
N LEU A 118 -20.51 14.24 6.32
CA LEU A 118 -19.66 15.40 6.62
C LEU A 118 -18.48 15.06 7.58
N PRO A 119 -18.66 14.25 8.64
CA PRO A 119 -17.54 13.81 9.48
C PRO A 119 -16.45 13.05 8.73
N ILE A 120 -16.80 12.22 7.76
CA ILE A 120 -15.82 11.46 6.95
C ILE A 120 -15.00 12.42 6.09
N ILE A 121 -15.65 13.41 5.48
CA ILE A 121 -14.97 14.47 4.70
C ILE A 121 -14.00 15.23 5.59
N ALA A 122 -14.47 15.72 6.73
CA ALA A 122 -13.64 16.48 7.67
C ALA A 122 -12.44 15.67 8.18
N ALA A 123 -12.64 14.39 8.57
CA ALA A 123 -11.57 13.50 9.00
C ALA A 123 -10.54 13.28 7.88
N THR A 124 -10.98 13.07 6.64
CA THR A 124 -10.08 12.88 5.50
C THR A 124 -9.21 14.11 5.27
N PHE A 125 -9.79 15.32 5.28
CA PHE A 125 -9.02 16.56 5.15
C PHE A 125 -8.05 16.77 6.31
N MET A 126 -8.44 16.45 7.56
CA MET A 126 -7.55 16.55 8.71
C MET A 126 -6.34 15.60 8.58
N ILE A 127 -6.54 14.38 8.09
CA ILE A 127 -5.45 13.42 7.86
C ILE A 127 -4.48 13.96 6.80
N ILE A 128 -5.00 14.45 5.69
CA ILE A 128 -4.19 15.02 4.60
C ILE A 128 -3.40 16.23 5.11
N ALA A 129 -4.04 17.15 5.83
CA ALA A 129 -3.38 18.30 6.41
C ALA A 129 -2.28 17.90 7.41
N GLY A 130 -2.54 16.88 8.26
CA GLY A 130 -1.55 16.33 9.18
C GLY A 130 -0.32 15.78 8.46
N ILE A 131 -0.52 14.99 7.41
CA ILE A 131 0.59 14.44 6.61
C ILE A 131 1.35 15.56 5.88
N ALA A 132 0.64 16.55 5.33
CA ALA A 132 1.27 17.70 4.67
C ALA A 132 2.14 18.51 5.64
N LEU A 133 1.66 18.77 6.85
CA LEU A 133 2.43 19.44 7.91
C LEU A 133 3.66 18.64 8.33
N LEU A 134 3.53 17.32 8.43
CA LEU A 134 4.64 16.43 8.76
C LEU A 134 5.71 16.45 7.67
N SER A 135 5.31 16.38 6.41
CA SER A 135 6.21 16.43 5.26
C SER A 135 6.90 17.78 5.12
N TRP A 136 6.21 18.88 5.46
CA TRP A 136 6.81 20.22 5.46
C TRP A 136 7.97 20.34 6.46
N ARG A 137 7.85 19.71 7.63
CA ARG A 137 8.93 19.71 8.62
C ARG A 137 10.17 18.91 8.20
N GLN A 138 10.03 17.97 7.25
CA GLN A 138 11.12 17.08 6.83
C GLN A 138 11.98 17.65 5.68
N GLY A 139 11.61 18.76 5.06
CA GLY A 139 12.39 19.39 4.00
C GLY A 139 11.79 20.69 3.45
N SER A 140 12.61 21.51 2.81
CA SER A 140 12.10 22.70 2.13
C SER A 140 11.27 22.28 0.92
N MET A 141 10.01 22.73 0.85
CA MET A 141 9.12 22.56 -0.31
C MET A 141 9.60 23.42 -1.51
N LYS A 142 10.87 23.30 -1.90
CA LYS A 142 11.35 23.88 -3.15
C LYS A 142 11.09 22.87 -4.25
N LEU A 143 10.32 23.25 -5.26
CA LEU A 143 10.17 22.44 -6.47
C LEU A 143 11.57 22.26 -7.09
N ALA A 144 12.12 21.06 -6.94
CA ALA A 144 13.44 20.74 -7.50
C ALA A 144 13.37 20.56 -9.03
N GLY A 145 12.18 20.33 -9.58
CA GLY A 145 11.95 20.08 -11.00
C GLY A 145 10.77 20.87 -11.59
N SER A 146 10.48 20.62 -12.85
CA SER A 146 9.34 21.22 -13.56
C SER A 146 8.00 20.77 -12.96
N ALA A 147 7.01 21.67 -12.91
CA ALA A 147 5.65 21.38 -12.46
C ALA A 147 4.97 20.24 -13.26
N VAL A 148 5.46 19.92 -14.45
CA VAL A 148 5.01 18.76 -15.24
C VAL A 148 5.18 17.46 -14.48
N PHE A 149 6.19 17.30 -13.63
CA PHE A 149 6.41 16.08 -12.87
C PHE A 149 5.40 15.83 -11.74
N LEU A 150 4.54 16.82 -11.40
CA LEU A 150 3.44 16.66 -10.45
C LEU A 150 2.44 15.56 -10.88
N TRP A 151 2.37 15.26 -12.17
CA TRP A 151 1.53 14.18 -12.67
C TRP A 151 1.88 12.80 -12.10
N TYR A 152 3.16 12.55 -11.78
CA TYR A 152 3.56 11.26 -11.22
C TYR A 152 2.84 10.92 -9.90
N PRO A 153 2.93 11.74 -8.84
CA PRO A 153 2.24 11.43 -7.58
C PRO A 153 0.72 11.59 -7.69
N ILE A 154 0.20 12.48 -8.55
CA ILE A 154 -1.26 12.63 -8.76
C ILE A 154 -1.83 11.34 -9.39
N ILE A 155 -1.26 10.85 -10.50
CA ILE A 155 -1.71 9.62 -11.14
C ILE A 155 -1.54 8.43 -10.17
N ALA A 156 -0.42 8.38 -9.44
CA ALA A 156 -0.20 7.34 -8.44
C ALA A 156 -1.28 7.33 -7.35
N SER A 157 -1.72 8.51 -6.88
CA SER A 157 -2.79 8.61 -5.89
C SER A 157 -4.16 8.24 -6.45
N ALA A 158 -4.46 8.66 -7.67
CA ALA A 158 -5.70 8.33 -8.36
C ALA A 158 -5.80 6.82 -8.62
N LEU A 159 -4.74 6.19 -9.15
CA LEU A 159 -4.68 4.74 -9.34
C LEU A 159 -4.80 3.98 -8.02
N ALA A 160 -4.10 4.43 -6.98
CA ALA A 160 -4.20 3.82 -5.67
C ALA A 160 -5.63 3.90 -5.11
N GLY A 161 -6.29 5.06 -5.24
CA GLY A 161 -7.68 5.24 -4.82
C GLY A 161 -8.65 4.36 -5.62
N ALA A 162 -8.54 4.33 -6.94
CA ALA A 162 -9.37 3.48 -7.81
C ALA A 162 -9.18 1.99 -7.47
N THR A 163 -7.95 1.57 -7.21
CA THR A 163 -7.63 0.17 -6.87
C THR A 163 -8.33 -0.29 -5.60
N GLN A 164 -8.62 0.60 -4.63
CA GLN A 164 -9.36 0.23 -3.41
C GLN A 164 -10.80 -0.20 -3.74
N VAL A 165 -11.43 0.49 -4.68
CA VAL A 165 -12.78 0.14 -5.16
C VAL A 165 -12.77 -1.18 -5.92
N VAL A 166 -11.78 -1.38 -6.81
CA VAL A 166 -11.60 -2.65 -7.54
C VAL A 166 -11.39 -3.81 -6.55
N ARG A 167 -10.62 -3.58 -5.49
CA ARG A 167 -10.40 -4.54 -4.40
C ARG A 167 -11.70 -4.90 -3.69
N LYS A 168 -12.55 -3.92 -3.41
CA LYS A 168 -13.88 -4.13 -2.81
C LYS A 168 -14.78 -4.96 -3.72
N PHE A 169 -14.83 -4.70 -5.02
CA PHE A 169 -15.54 -5.53 -5.98
C PHE A 169 -15.02 -6.97 -6.03
N GLY A 170 -13.70 -7.14 -6.02
CA GLY A 170 -13.09 -8.45 -5.97
C GLY A 170 -13.49 -9.25 -4.73
N LEU A 171 -13.53 -8.60 -3.56
CA LEU A 171 -13.94 -9.23 -2.31
C LEU A 171 -15.42 -9.60 -2.30
N ALA A 172 -16.29 -8.82 -2.95
CA ALA A 172 -17.70 -9.19 -3.11
C ALA A 172 -17.89 -10.47 -3.95
N ALA A 173 -16.97 -10.73 -4.91
CA ALA A 173 -17.01 -11.93 -5.75
C ALA A 173 -16.27 -13.12 -5.10
N VAL A 174 -15.19 -12.87 -4.38
CA VAL A 174 -14.38 -13.89 -3.67
C VAL A 174 -14.14 -13.40 -2.24
N PRO A 175 -15.03 -13.76 -1.29
CA PRO A 175 -15.01 -13.25 0.09
C PRO A 175 -13.93 -13.93 0.95
N HIS A 176 -12.71 -13.99 0.43
CA HIS A 176 -11.56 -14.59 1.10
C HIS A 176 -10.39 -13.60 1.18
N PRO A 177 -10.36 -12.73 2.20
CA PRO A 177 -9.36 -11.67 2.35
C PRO A 177 -7.90 -12.13 2.27
N PHE A 178 -7.56 -13.27 2.88
CA PHE A 178 -6.21 -13.82 2.82
C PHE A 178 -5.82 -14.23 1.41
N LEU A 179 -6.71 -14.91 0.68
CA LEU A 179 -6.48 -15.33 -0.69
C LEU A 179 -6.31 -14.11 -1.61
N ALA A 180 -7.21 -13.14 -1.47
CA ALA A 180 -7.15 -11.88 -2.20
C ALA A 180 -5.82 -11.14 -1.97
N ALA A 181 -5.38 -11.08 -0.71
CA ALA A 181 -4.11 -10.49 -0.34
C ALA A 181 -2.91 -11.28 -0.90
N ALA A 182 -2.94 -12.62 -0.87
CA ALA A 182 -1.87 -13.48 -1.39
C ALA A 182 -1.69 -13.31 -2.91
N VAL A 183 -2.78 -13.33 -3.67
CA VAL A 183 -2.75 -13.12 -5.13
C VAL A 183 -2.25 -11.73 -5.48
N THR A 184 -2.73 -10.70 -4.76
CA THR A 184 -2.26 -9.32 -4.93
C THR A 184 -0.76 -9.20 -4.64
N ALA A 185 -0.27 -9.82 -3.56
CA ALA A 185 1.15 -9.80 -3.20
C ALA A 185 2.01 -10.48 -4.29
N THR A 186 1.55 -11.60 -4.84
CA THR A 186 2.25 -12.33 -5.91
C THR A 186 2.35 -11.49 -7.18
N SER A 187 1.23 -10.90 -7.63
CA SER A 187 1.21 -10.01 -8.79
C SER A 187 2.13 -8.80 -8.58
N SER A 188 2.07 -8.19 -7.39
CA SER A 188 2.92 -7.05 -7.03
C SER A 188 4.41 -7.40 -7.02
N PHE A 189 4.75 -8.60 -6.58
CA PHE A 189 6.14 -9.09 -6.60
C PHE A 189 6.65 -9.17 -8.05
N VAL A 190 5.89 -9.81 -8.93
CA VAL A 190 6.26 -9.93 -10.35
C VAL A 190 6.47 -8.55 -10.97
N VAL A 191 5.52 -7.64 -10.78
CA VAL A 191 5.64 -6.26 -11.31
C VAL A 191 6.83 -5.53 -10.71
N SER A 192 7.08 -5.66 -9.40
CA SER A 192 8.23 -5.01 -8.75
C SER A 192 9.57 -5.53 -9.28
N VAL A 193 9.71 -6.84 -9.46
CA VAL A 193 10.92 -7.45 -10.02
C VAL A 193 11.14 -6.98 -11.47
N LEU A 194 10.08 -7.01 -12.31
CA LEU A 194 10.16 -6.53 -13.68
C LEU A 194 10.52 -5.04 -13.75
N THR A 195 9.93 -4.22 -12.90
CA THR A 195 10.22 -2.78 -12.81
C THR A 195 11.68 -2.53 -12.42
N MET A 196 12.18 -3.23 -11.42
CA MET A 196 13.57 -3.10 -10.99
C MET A 196 14.54 -3.52 -12.11
N TRP A 197 14.22 -4.56 -12.84
CA TRP A 197 15.10 -5.09 -13.87
C TRP A 197 15.06 -4.27 -15.17
N TYR A 198 13.85 -3.92 -15.67
CA TYR A 198 13.70 -3.25 -16.96
C TYR A 198 13.71 -1.73 -16.89
N VAL A 199 13.13 -1.15 -15.84
CA VAL A 199 12.92 0.31 -15.75
C VAL A 199 14.03 0.98 -14.95
N GLU A 200 14.33 0.46 -13.77
CA GLU A 200 15.35 1.04 -12.89
C GLU A 200 16.76 0.59 -13.27
N LYS A 201 16.88 -0.49 -14.07
CA LYS A 201 18.17 -1.14 -14.41
C LYS A 201 19.07 -1.28 -13.19
N THR A 202 18.47 -1.64 -12.08
CA THR A 202 19.14 -1.69 -10.79
C THR A 202 20.28 -2.70 -10.86
N GLN A 203 21.49 -2.21 -10.79
CA GLN A 203 22.71 -3.03 -10.67
C GLN A 203 23.04 -3.35 -9.21
N GLU A 204 22.14 -3.00 -8.28
CA GLU A 204 22.34 -3.29 -6.87
C GLU A 204 22.34 -4.82 -6.66
N THR A 205 23.46 -5.32 -6.21
CA THR A 205 23.60 -6.74 -5.83
C THR A 205 22.80 -7.02 -4.57
N TRP A 206 22.28 -8.24 -4.48
CA TRP A 206 21.63 -8.74 -3.27
C TRP A 206 22.55 -8.57 -2.05
N LYS A 207 22.14 -7.76 -1.09
CA LYS A 207 22.92 -7.46 0.11
C LYS A 207 22.12 -7.83 1.35
N MET A 208 22.28 -9.08 1.80
CA MET A 208 21.64 -9.57 3.01
C MET A 208 22.68 -10.06 3.99
N ASN A 209 22.60 -9.62 5.23
CA ASN A 209 23.37 -10.13 6.34
C ASN A 209 22.43 -10.64 7.46
N ARG A 210 22.98 -11.28 8.49
CA ARG A 210 22.20 -11.85 9.61
C ARG A 210 21.35 -10.80 10.33
N GLN A 211 21.83 -9.55 10.44
CA GLN A 211 21.11 -8.49 11.12
C GLN A 211 19.96 -7.95 10.26
N SER A 212 20.20 -7.70 8.96
CA SER A 212 19.14 -7.25 8.03
C SER A 212 18.06 -8.32 7.85
N PHE A 213 18.44 -9.61 7.86
CA PHE A 213 17.49 -10.72 7.72
C PHE A 213 16.38 -10.68 8.79
N TRP A 214 16.74 -10.56 10.06
CA TRP A 214 15.75 -10.53 11.14
C TRP A 214 14.84 -9.30 11.08
N TRP A 215 15.39 -8.14 10.70
CA TRP A 215 14.59 -6.95 10.50
C TRP A 215 13.66 -7.06 9.28
N PHE A 216 14.11 -7.67 8.18
CA PHE A 216 13.25 -7.93 7.04
C PHE A 216 12.19 -8.97 7.33
N LEU A 217 12.50 -9.99 8.13
CA LEU A 217 11.52 -10.97 8.57
C LEU A 217 10.41 -10.29 9.39
N ALA A 218 10.77 -9.46 10.36
CA ALA A 218 9.81 -8.70 11.14
C ALA A 218 8.98 -7.74 10.26
N ALA A 219 9.63 -7.04 9.32
CA ALA A 219 8.95 -6.16 8.38
C ALA A 219 7.99 -6.92 7.45
N GLY A 220 8.41 -8.07 6.93
CA GLY A 220 7.58 -8.92 6.06
C GLY A 220 6.35 -9.47 6.78
N VAL A 221 6.52 -9.96 8.00
CA VAL A 221 5.41 -10.47 8.82
C VAL A 221 4.42 -9.33 9.17
N THR A 222 4.92 -8.18 9.61
CA THR A 222 4.04 -7.05 9.97
C THR A 222 3.28 -6.50 8.77
N VAL A 223 3.89 -6.42 7.58
CA VAL A 223 3.15 -5.99 6.37
C VAL A 223 2.13 -7.03 5.91
N SER A 224 2.40 -8.32 6.14
CA SER A 224 1.44 -9.39 5.83
C SER A 224 0.18 -9.28 6.68
N PHE A 225 0.33 -9.06 7.98
CA PHE A 225 -0.81 -8.80 8.86
C PHE A 225 -1.51 -7.48 8.52
N SER A 226 -0.77 -6.42 8.22
CA SER A 226 -1.34 -5.15 7.78
C SER A 226 -2.20 -5.33 6.52
N MET A 227 -1.69 -6.09 5.55
CA MET A 227 -2.38 -6.37 4.30
C MET A 227 -3.63 -7.23 4.53
N ALA A 228 -3.56 -8.25 5.39
CA ALA A 228 -4.73 -9.01 5.78
C ALA A 228 -5.78 -8.12 6.45
N CYS A 229 -5.37 -7.28 7.41
CA CYS A 229 -6.27 -6.35 8.09
C CYS A 229 -6.98 -5.40 7.12
N ILE A 230 -6.29 -4.79 6.15
CA ILE A 230 -6.95 -3.88 5.21
C ILE A 230 -7.94 -4.62 4.31
N TYR A 231 -7.65 -5.86 3.89
CA TYR A 231 -8.59 -6.66 3.12
C TYR A 231 -9.82 -7.04 3.96
N TYR A 232 -9.66 -7.42 5.23
CA TYR A 232 -10.78 -7.66 6.14
C TYR A 232 -11.60 -6.40 6.42
N ALA A 233 -10.94 -5.25 6.54
CA ALA A 233 -11.63 -3.97 6.70
C ALA A 233 -12.47 -3.61 5.49
N LEU A 234 -11.92 -3.79 4.28
CA LEU A 234 -12.63 -3.53 3.01
C LEU A 234 -13.76 -4.53 2.75
N ASP A 235 -13.61 -5.77 3.17
CA ASP A 235 -14.66 -6.78 3.07
C ASP A 235 -15.91 -6.36 3.88
N ARG A 236 -15.73 -5.78 5.04
CA ARG A 236 -16.79 -5.49 6.02
C ARG A 236 -17.23 -4.02 6.09
N GLY A 237 -16.42 -3.10 5.61
CA GLY A 237 -16.65 -1.65 5.74
C GLY A 237 -16.74 -0.92 4.42
N GLN A 238 -17.11 0.35 4.51
CA GLN A 238 -17.12 1.26 3.37
C GLN A 238 -15.69 1.69 3.03
N VAL A 239 -15.37 1.79 1.73
CA VAL A 239 -14.07 2.25 1.26
C VAL A 239 -13.78 3.66 1.74
N SER A 240 -14.81 4.54 1.72
CA SER A 240 -14.75 5.93 2.16
C SER A 240 -14.42 6.11 3.65
N VAL A 241 -14.66 5.09 4.48
CA VAL A 241 -14.30 5.08 5.92
C VAL A 241 -12.96 4.39 6.15
N VAL A 242 -12.81 3.19 5.57
CA VAL A 242 -11.66 2.31 5.80
C VAL A 242 -10.34 2.94 5.32
N ILE A 243 -10.35 3.56 4.13
CA ILE A 243 -9.10 4.08 3.55
C ILE A 243 -8.56 5.30 4.28
N PRO A 244 -9.35 6.32 4.67
CA PRO A 244 -8.85 7.39 5.52
C PRO A 244 -8.25 6.87 6.83
N ILE A 245 -8.93 5.95 7.54
CA ILE A 245 -8.42 5.38 8.79
C ILE A 245 -7.09 4.65 8.56
N SER A 246 -7.00 3.81 7.52
CA SER A 246 -5.75 3.09 7.20
C SER A 246 -4.61 4.03 6.79
N SER A 247 -4.92 5.22 6.30
CA SER A 247 -3.94 6.25 5.92
C SER A 247 -3.32 6.99 7.12
N THR A 248 -3.78 6.74 8.35
CA THR A 248 -3.19 7.32 9.58
C THR A 248 -1.85 6.70 9.98
N GLY A 249 -1.35 5.71 9.23
CA GLY A 249 -0.07 5.04 9.49
C GLY A 249 1.10 5.98 9.82
N PRO A 250 1.33 7.09 9.08
CA PRO A 250 2.39 8.04 9.40
C PRO A 250 2.32 8.62 10.83
N LEU A 251 1.14 8.74 11.43
CA LEU A 251 0.98 9.23 12.80
C LEU A 251 1.58 8.25 13.82
N PHE A 252 1.48 6.94 13.57
CA PHE A 252 2.08 5.92 14.43
C PHE A 252 3.61 5.84 14.27
N SER A 253 4.16 6.30 13.16
CA SER A 253 5.61 6.32 12.93
C SER A 253 6.33 7.47 13.63
N LEU A 254 5.59 8.40 14.26
CA LEU A 254 6.12 9.51 15.06
C LEU A 254 6.44 9.10 16.50
N ILE A 255 5.89 7.99 16.97
CA ILE A 255 6.10 7.40 18.29
C ILE A 255 7.30 6.45 18.26
#